data_1a8ee1aa13d506fa06c563a271f0e01d
#
_entry.id   1a8ee1aa13d506fa06c563a271f0e01d
#
_cell.length_a   1.000
_cell.length_b   1.000
_cell.length_c   1.000
_cell.angle_alpha   90.00
_cell.angle_beta   90.00
_cell.angle_gamma   90.00
#
_symmetry.space_group_name_H-M   'P 1'
#
loop_
_entity.id
_entity.type
_entity.pdbx_description
1 polymer ?
#
loop_
_entity_poly.entity_id
_entity_poly.type
_entity_poly.pdbx_seq_one_letter_code
_entity_poly.pdbx_strand_id
1 'polypeptide(L)'
;MLHDWIGQRCFSAVHRRHLVYNTCWEDPRLDREALDLTADDSVLVITSAGCNALDYALQAPKSDDAVDMNQLQNALLELKKAAIRGLSFDDFFRVFGEGFHPNWGELYRTRVRSGLRKTDRLVWDEHNDFFDGTGRRKSFYFRGTSGLFAWMINGYLNRPKGLRDAVDEILAADSVQEQAEIYEQRNVSALLYSKPLRWALRRDTTM
;
A
#
# COMPACT_ATOMS: atom_id res chain seq x y z
N MET A 1 -28.16 14.31 -10.00
CA MET A 1 -27.89 14.13 -11.45
C MET A 1 -26.61 14.85 -11.92
N LEU A 2 -26.47 16.20 -11.90
CA LEU A 2 -25.23 16.85 -12.36
C LEU A 2 -24.05 16.62 -11.40
N HIS A 3 -24.29 16.64 -10.10
CA HIS A 3 -23.29 16.41 -9.05
C HIS A 3 -22.76 14.96 -9.10
N ASP A 4 -23.66 13.99 -9.30
CA ASP A 4 -23.29 12.57 -9.41
C ASP A 4 -22.49 12.31 -10.67
N TRP A 5 -22.83 12.96 -11.79
CA TRP A 5 -22.10 12.83 -13.04
C TRP A 5 -20.66 13.42 -12.96
N ILE A 6 -20.50 14.59 -12.32
CA ILE A 6 -19.18 15.20 -12.10
C ILE A 6 -18.37 14.31 -11.15
N GLY A 7 -18.97 13.83 -10.05
CA GLY A 7 -18.34 12.91 -9.10
C GLY A 7 -17.87 11.63 -9.77
N GLN A 8 -18.70 11.00 -10.59
CA GLN A 8 -18.34 9.79 -11.34
C GLN A 8 -17.23 10.01 -12.35
N ARG A 9 -17.19 11.18 -13.05
CA ARG A 9 -16.10 11.50 -13.99
C ARG A 9 -14.78 11.78 -13.28
N CYS A 10 -14.81 12.52 -12.17
CA CYS A 10 -13.62 12.74 -11.36
C CYS A 10 -13.10 11.43 -10.77
N PHE A 11 -13.99 10.61 -10.21
CA PHE A 11 -13.67 9.29 -9.70
C PHE A 11 -13.06 8.39 -10.78
N SER A 12 -13.69 8.31 -11.95
CA SER A 12 -13.18 7.52 -13.09
C SER A 12 -11.84 8.02 -13.61
N ALA A 13 -11.62 9.34 -13.65
CA ALA A 13 -10.35 9.91 -14.08
C ALA A 13 -9.21 9.60 -13.11
N VAL A 14 -9.46 9.66 -11.81
CA VAL A 14 -8.49 9.31 -10.77
C VAL A 14 -8.18 7.81 -10.80
N HIS A 15 -9.24 6.97 -10.83
CA HIS A 15 -9.08 5.51 -10.76
C HIS A 15 -8.49 4.88 -12.03
N ARG A 16 -8.59 5.54 -13.18
CA ARG A 16 -8.03 5.01 -14.44
C ARG A 16 -6.59 5.44 -14.72
N ARG A 17 -6.13 6.52 -14.10
CA ARG A 17 -4.85 7.18 -14.45
C ARG A 17 -3.85 7.21 -13.31
N HIS A 18 -4.26 6.89 -12.10
CA HIS A 18 -3.39 6.93 -10.93
C HIS A 18 -3.42 5.59 -10.18
N LEU A 19 -2.29 5.22 -9.62
CA LEU A 19 -2.24 4.13 -8.65
C LEU A 19 -3.13 4.51 -7.46
N VAL A 20 -4.12 3.67 -7.15
CA VAL A 20 -5.02 3.90 -6.01
C VAL A 20 -4.46 3.29 -4.76
N TYR A 21 -4.19 1.98 -4.79
CA TYR A 21 -3.65 1.23 -3.67
C TYR A 21 -2.21 0.82 -3.95
N ASN A 22 -1.33 1.07 -2.99
CA ASN A 22 0.08 0.65 -3.03
C ASN A 22 0.36 -0.57 -2.16
N THR A 23 -0.51 -0.87 -1.20
CA THR A 23 -0.47 -2.07 -0.35
C THR A 23 -1.87 -2.50 0.03
N CYS A 24 -2.03 -3.77 0.44
CA CYS A 24 -3.21 -4.26 1.13
C CYS A 24 -3.22 -3.73 2.55
N TRP A 25 -4.41 -3.51 3.10
CA TRP A 25 -4.62 -3.00 4.46
C TRP A 25 -5.21 -4.08 5.37
N GLU A 26 -5.61 -5.20 4.79
CA GLU A 26 -6.14 -6.37 5.50
C GLU A 26 -5.00 -7.32 5.89
N ASP A 27 -5.23 -8.14 6.92
CA ASP A 27 -4.32 -9.21 7.31
C ASP A 27 -4.59 -10.46 6.45
N PRO A 28 -3.68 -10.85 5.53
CA PRO A 28 -3.89 -12.00 4.64
C PRO A 28 -3.96 -13.33 5.39
N ARG A 29 -3.52 -13.39 6.65
CA ARG A 29 -3.63 -14.61 7.46
C ARG A 29 -5.08 -14.96 7.74
N LEU A 30 -5.93 -13.95 7.97
CA LEU A 30 -7.36 -14.15 8.17
C LEU A 30 -8.05 -14.70 6.92
N ASP A 31 -7.67 -14.19 5.75
CA ASP A 31 -8.18 -14.70 4.47
C ASP A 31 -7.80 -16.16 4.25
N ARG A 32 -6.54 -16.53 4.54
CA ARG A 32 -6.08 -17.92 4.42
C ARG A 32 -6.84 -18.86 5.32
N GLU A 33 -7.07 -18.47 6.58
CA GLU A 33 -7.83 -19.26 7.55
C GLU A 33 -9.31 -19.38 7.15
N ALA A 34 -9.91 -18.27 6.69
CA ALA A 34 -11.33 -18.24 6.34
C ALA A 34 -11.66 -18.95 5.04
N LEU A 35 -10.77 -18.88 4.03
CA LEU A 35 -10.98 -19.46 2.72
C LEU A 35 -10.53 -20.93 2.65
N ASP A 36 -9.54 -21.34 3.45
CA ASP A 36 -8.97 -22.70 3.50
C ASP A 36 -8.71 -23.29 2.10
N LEU A 37 -8.02 -22.50 1.27
CA LEU A 37 -7.78 -22.80 -0.14
C LEU A 37 -6.96 -24.08 -0.34
N THR A 38 -7.38 -24.88 -1.31
CA THR A 38 -6.73 -26.13 -1.70
C THR A 38 -6.26 -26.10 -3.15
N ALA A 39 -5.52 -27.12 -3.57
CA ALA A 39 -5.08 -27.28 -4.96
C ALA A 39 -6.22 -27.52 -5.98
N ASP A 40 -7.42 -27.83 -5.51
CA ASP A 40 -8.59 -28.04 -6.36
C ASP A 40 -9.41 -26.76 -6.60
N ASP A 41 -9.13 -25.70 -5.82
CA ASP A 41 -9.86 -24.46 -5.88
C ASP A 41 -9.39 -23.53 -7.01
N SER A 42 -10.33 -22.77 -7.55
CA SER A 42 -10.07 -21.69 -8.49
C SER A 42 -10.44 -20.35 -7.83
N VAL A 43 -9.47 -19.44 -7.75
CA VAL A 43 -9.61 -18.14 -7.10
C VAL A 43 -9.82 -17.06 -8.15
N LEU A 44 -10.79 -16.18 -7.90
CA LEU A 44 -10.94 -14.91 -8.61
C LEU A 44 -10.86 -13.79 -7.56
N VAL A 45 -9.86 -12.91 -7.68
CA VAL A 45 -9.60 -11.85 -6.70
C VAL A 45 -9.50 -10.48 -7.38
N ILE A 46 -9.95 -9.43 -6.70
CA ILE A 46 -9.68 -8.06 -7.13
C ILE A 46 -8.20 -7.77 -6.89
N THR A 47 -7.47 -7.37 -7.95
CA THR A 47 -6.01 -7.16 -7.88
C THR A 47 -5.62 -6.18 -6.78
N SER A 48 -6.32 -5.04 -6.69
CA SER A 48 -5.95 -3.99 -5.72
C SER A 48 -4.43 -3.72 -5.76
N ALA A 49 -3.71 -3.86 -4.65
CA ALA A 49 -2.25 -3.76 -4.63
C ALA A 49 -1.53 -5.07 -5.02
N GLY A 50 -2.24 -6.15 -5.29
CA GLY A 50 -1.71 -7.46 -5.63
C GLY A 50 -1.19 -8.28 -4.44
N CYS A 51 -1.35 -7.80 -3.21
CA CYS A 51 -0.84 -8.51 -2.03
C CYS A 51 -1.64 -9.79 -1.77
N ASN A 52 -2.99 -9.71 -1.79
CA ASN A 52 -3.87 -10.86 -1.55
C ASN A 52 -3.70 -11.92 -2.64
N ALA A 53 -3.63 -11.52 -3.93
CA ALA A 53 -3.36 -12.46 -5.01
C ALA A 53 -2.03 -13.22 -4.82
N LEU A 54 -0.97 -12.52 -4.40
CA LEU A 54 0.31 -13.17 -4.09
C LEU A 54 0.24 -14.08 -2.87
N ASP A 55 -0.55 -13.71 -1.87
CA ASP A 55 -0.73 -14.51 -0.66
C ASP A 55 -1.56 -15.77 -0.95
N TYR A 56 -2.62 -15.68 -1.75
CA TYR A 56 -3.41 -16.84 -2.18
C TYR A 56 -2.59 -17.80 -3.05
N ALA A 57 -1.71 -17.28 -3.90
CA ALA A 57 -0.78 -18.10 -4.68
C ALA A 57 0.14 -18.99 -3.82
N LEU A 58 0.40 -18.62 -2.55
CA LEU A 58 1.16 -19.45 -1.61
C LEU A 58 0.42 -20.74 -1.22
N GLN A 59 -0.92 -20.76 -1.32
CA GLN A 59 -1.73 -21.95 -1.09
C GLN A 59 -1.75 -22.89 -2.31
N ALA A 60 -1.11 -22.49 -3.40
CA ALA A 60 -1.04 -23.24 -4.67
C ALA A 60 -2.41 -23.71 -5.18
N PRO A 61 -3.44 -22.84 -5.29
CA PRO A 61 -4.72 -23.21 -5.85
C PRO A 61 -4.57 -23.63 -7.31
N LYS A 62 -5.57 -24.30 -7.87
CA LYS A 62 -5.61 -24.71 -9.28
C LYS A 62 -5.45 -23.54 -10.24
N SER A 63 -6.09 -22.41 -9.93
CA SER A 63 -5.89 -21.13 -10.62
C SER A 63 -6.09 -19.97 -9.66
N ASP A 64 -5.38 -18.86 -9.92
CA ASP A 64 -5.51 -17.58 -9.21
C ASP A 64 -5.57 -16.47 -10.26
N ASP A 65 -6.77 -15.98 -10.53
CA ASP A 65 -7.08 -14.97 -11.54
C ASP A 65 -7.33 -13.62 -10.84
N ALA A 66 -6.37 -12.70 -10.96
CA ALA A 66 -6.47 -11.35 -10.41
C ALA A 66 -6.96 -10.36 -11.47
N VAL A 67 -8.02 -9.60 -11.15
CA VAL A 67 -8.66 -8.65 -12.06
C VAL A 67 -8.83 -7.28 -11.40
N ASP A 68 -8.60 -6.21 -12.15
CA ASP A 68 -8.88 -4.83 -11.73
C ASP A 68 -9.23 -3.98 -12.95
N MET A 69 -10.16 -3.05 -12.77
CA MET A 69 -10.49 -2.06 -13.80
C MET A 69 -9.36 -1.04 -14.00
N ASN A 70 -8.54 -0.84 -12.99
CA ASN A 70 -7.38 0.03 -13.04
C ASN A 70 -6.15 -0.74 -13.52
N GLN A 71 -5.71 -0.45 -14.72
CA GLN A 71 -4.54 -1.12 -15.32
C GLN A 71 -3.25 -0.95 -14.51
N LEU A 72 -3.09 0.16 -13.75
CA LEU A 72 -1.92 0.37 -12.91
C LEU A 72 -1.88 -0.62 -11.73
N GLN A 73 -3.05 -1.03 -11.20
CA GLN A 73 -3.12 -2.05 -10.16
C GLN A 73 -2.66 -3.41 -10.69
N ASN A 74 -3.14 -3.80 -11.89
CA ASN A 74 -2.69 -5.03 -12.54
C ASN A 74 -1.18 -4.96 -12.87
N ALA A 75 -0.70 -3.83 -13.36
CA ALA A 75 0.73 -3.62 -13.63
C ALA A 75 1.58 -3.68 -12.34
N LEU A 76 1.03 -3.25 -11.18
CA LEU A 76 1.72 -3.37 -9.89
C LEU A 76 1.89 -4.84 -9.47
N LEU A 77 0.85 -5.66 -9.63
CA LEU A 77 0.96 -7.10 -9.39
C LEU A 77 2.02 -7.73 -10.28
N GLU A 78 2.01 -7.40 -11.59
CA GLU A 78 3.02 -7.93 -12.51
C GLU A 78 4.44 -7.45 -12.18
N LEU A 79 4.60 -6.19 -11.70
CA LEU A 79 5.88 -5.71 -11.21
C LEU A 79 6.38 -6.51 -10.00
N LYS A 80 5.51 -6.76 -9.02
CA LYS A 80 5.85 -7.58 -7.84
C LYS A 80 6.25 -9.00 -8.25
N LYS A 81 5.50 -9.63 -9.15
CA LYS A 81 5.84 -10.96 -9.69
C LYS A 81 7.18 -10.99 -10.42
N ALA A 82 7.47 -9.98 -11.24
CA ALA A 82 8.76 -9.87 -11.93
C ALA A 82 9.91 -9.61 -10.95
N ALA A 83 9.69 -8.79 -9.93
CA ALA A 83 10.65 -8.50 -8.88
C ALA A 83 10.96 -9.74 -8.02
N ILE A 84 9.94 -10.53 -7.63
CA ILE A 84 10.13 -11.80 -6.90
C ILE A 84 11.03 -12.76 -7.69
N ARG A 85 10.88 -12.80 -9.01
CA ARG A 85 11.69 -13.69 -9.87
C ARG A 85 13.08 -13.16 -10.17
N GLY A 86 13.27 -11.84 -10.18
CA GLY A 86 14.48 -11.19 -10.68
C GLY A 86 15.40 -10.63 -9.62
N LEU A 87 14.92 -10.37 -8.42
CA LEU A 87 15.68 -9.74 -7.33
C LEU A 87 16.10 -10.75 -6.27
N SER A 88 17.12 -10.40 -5.51
CA SER A 88 17.39 -11.05 -4.22
C SER A 88 16.30 -10.70 -3.21
N PHE A 89 16.16 -11.48 -2.14
CA PHE A 89 15.23 -11.17 -1.06
C PHE A 89 15.49 -9.77 -0.46
N ASP A 90 16.76 -9.43 -0.21
CA ASP A 90 17.14 -8.15 0.38
C ASP A 90 16.78 -6.96 -0.53
N ASP A 91 17.04 -7.07 -1.84
CA ASP A 91 16.64 -6.04 -2.80
C ASP A 91 15.13 -5.93 -2.90
N PHE A 92 14.42 -7.07 -2.96
CA PHE A 92 12.96 -7.10 -2.97
C PHE A 92 12.38 -6.46 -1.71
N PHE A 93 12.93 -6.80 -0.52
CA PHE A 93 12.47 -6.24 0.75
C PHE A 93 12.69 -4.73 0.82
N ARG A 94 13.82 -4.22 0.34
CA ARG A 94 14.04 -2.77 0.26
C ARG A 94 13.02 -2.08 -0.63
N VAL A 95 12.69 -2.65 -1.78
CA VAL A 95 11.72 -2.07 -2.73
C VAL A 95 10.30 -2.11 -2.16
N PHE A 96 9.82 -3.27 -1.69
CA PHE A 96 8.44 -3.50 -1.29
C PHE A 96 8.20 -3.64 0.22
N GLY A 97 9.24 -3.73 1.03
CA GLY A 97 9.18 -3.64 2.49
C GLY A 97 9.44 -2.22 2.97
N GLU A 98 10.59 -1.64 2.59
CA GLU A 98 10.98 -0.28 2.99
C GLU A 98 10.37 0.80 2.06
N GLY A 99 9.96 0.41 0.86
CA GLY A 99 9.30 1.27 -0.12
C GLY A 99 10.23 2.07 -1.01
N PHE A 100 11.54 1.79 -1.02
CA PHE A 100 12.49 2.37 -1.97
C PHE A 100 13.80 1.57 -2.04
N HIS A 101 14.53 1.73 -3.14
CA HIS A 101 15.87 1.18 -3.29
C HIS A 101 16.79 2.22 -3.98
N PRO A 102 17.97 2.55 -3.42
CA PRO A 102 18.85 3.59 -3.99
C PRO A 102 19.29 3.30 -5.43
N ASN A 103 19.43 2.02 -5.79
CA ASN A 103 19.81 1.57 -7.13
C ASN A 103 18.63 1.02 -7.93
N TRP A 104 17.39 1.43 -7.63
CA TRP A 104 16.20 0.90 -8.27
C TRP A 104 16.25 0.97 -9.80
N GLY A 105 16.63 2.10 -10.37
CA GLY A 105 16.69 2.28 -11.81
C GLY A 105 17.57 1.25 -12.54
N GLU A 106 18.68 0.83 -11.93
CA GLU A 106 19.55 -0.21 -12.46
C GLU A 106 18.91 -1.59 -12.30
N LEU A 107 18.43 -1.92 -11.10
CA LEU A 107 17.77 -3.20 -10.82
C LEU A 107 16.55 -3.41 -11.72
N TYR A 108 15.72 -2.39 -11.86
CA TYR A 108 14.59 -2.41 -12.76
C TYR A 108 15.01 -2.76 -14.19
N ARG A 109 15.95 -1.99 -14.75
CA ARG A 109 16.40 -2.16 -16.13
C ARG A 109 17.05 -3.52 -16.39
N THR A 110 17.86 -4.01 -15.47
CA THR A 110 18.70 -5.21 -15.66
C THR A 110 18.05 -6.50 -15.20
N ARG A 111 17.17 -6.46 -14.21
CA ARG A 111 16.64 -7.64 -13.53
C ARG A 111 15.11 -7.79 -13.64
N VAL A 112 14.36 -6.70 -13.59
CA VAL A 112 12.88 -6.74 -13.46
C VAL A 112 12.20 -6.52 -14.81
N ARG A 113 12.64 -5.53 -15.56
CA ARG A 113 11.98 -5.07 -16.80
C ARG A 113 11.74 -6.17 -17.84
N SER A 114 12.69 -7.09 -18.01
CA SER A 114 12.56 -8.19 -18.97
C SER A 114 11.45 -9.20 -18.62
N GLY A 115 11.13 -9.32 -17.32
CA GLY A 115 10.06 -10.18 -16.82
C GLY A 115 8.64 -9.61 -17.00
N LEU A 116 8.52 -8.34 -17.42
CA LEU A 116 7.23 -7.66 -17.60
C LEU A 116 6.71 -7.83 -19.03
N ARG A 117 5.38 -7.86 -19.19
CA ARG A 117 4.71 -7.74 -20.50
C ARG A 117 4.93 -6.34 -21.08
N LYS A 118 4.76 -6.18 -22.39
CA LYS A 118 4.97 -4.91 -23.08
C LYS A 118 4.14 -3.75 -22.50
N THR A 119 2.89 -4.01 -22.17
CA THR A 119 1.97 -3.02 -21.57
C THR A 119 2.45 -2.56 -20.19
N ASP A 120 2.90 -3.52 -19.36
CA ASP A 120 3.33 -3.23 -18.00
C ASP A 120 4.69 -2.51 -17.97
N ARG A 121 5.55 -2.80 -18.96
CA ARG A 121 6.81 -2.04 -19.17
C ARG A 121 6.54 -0.57 -19.44
N LEU A 122 5.57 -0.24 -20.28
CA LEU A 122 5.23 1.15 -20.57
C LEU A 122 4.83 1.91 -19.29
N VAL A 123 4.04 1.27 -18.44
CA VAL A 123 3.64 1.83 -17.15
C VAL A 123 4.86 2.09 -16.26
N TRP A 124 5.71 1.09 -16.08
CA TRP A 124 6.82 1.20 -15.13
C TRP A 124 8.06 1.93 -15.68
N ASP A 125 8.20 2.03 -17.00
CA ASP A 125 9.17 2.93 -17.63
C ASP A 125 8.81 4.40 -17.34
N GLU A 126 7.50 4.74 -17.28
CA GLU A 126 7.00 6.08 -16.95
C GLU A 126 7.06 6.37 -15.44
N HIS A 127 6.81 5.36 -14.59
CA HIS A 127 6.71 5.50 -13.14
C HIS A 127 7.92 4.92 -12.38
N ASN A 128 9.07 4.87 -13.02
CA ASN A 128 10.28 4.29 -12.43
C ASN A 128 10.76 5.04 -11.18
N ASP A 129 10.44 6.34 -11.06
CA ASP A 129 10.75 7.18 -9.91
C ASP A 129 9.99 6.82 -8.63
N PHE A 130 9.00 5.91 -8.70
CA PHE A 130 8.20 5.55 -7.52
C PHE A 130 9.03 4.87 -6.42
N PHE A 131 10.12 4.23 -6.79
CA PHE A 131 10.93 3.39 -5.89
C PHE A 131 12.37 3.88 -5.72
N ASP A 132 12.76 5.00 -6.31
CA ASP A 132 14.16 5.49 -6.29
C ASP A 132 14.52 6.33 -5.06
N GLY A 133 13.56 6.61 -4.20
CA GLY A 133 13.75 7.40 -2.98
C GLY A 133 13.89 8.91 -3.23
N THR A 134 13.63 9.40 -4.44
CA THR A 134 13.74 10.82 -4.78
C THR A 134 12.47 11.63 -4.53
N GLY A 135 12.60 12.96 -4.56
CA GLY A 135 11.49 13.88 -4.42
C GLY A 135 10.97 14.02 -2.98
N ARG A 136 9.80 14.64 -2.83
CA ARG A 136 9.19 14.92 -1.51
C ARG A 136 8.53 13.69 -0.88
N ARG A 137 8.06 12.75 -1.70
CA ARG A 137 7.43 11.49 -1.28
C ARG A 137 8.38 10.35 -1.61
N LYS A 138 9.40 10.17 -0.77
CA LYS A 138 10.55 9.29 -1.00
C LYS A 138 10.19 7.81 -1.07
N SER A 139 9.20 7.36 -0.31
CA SER A 139 8.78 5.97 -0.30
C SER A 139 7.64 5.73 -1.30
N PHE A 140 7.63 4.56 -1.93
CA PHE A 140 6.51 4.02 -2.72
C PHE A 140 5.19 4.08 -1.94
N TYR A 141 5.23 3.86 -0.63
CA TYR A 141 4.05 3.93 0.22
C TYR A 141 3.43 5.32 0.32
N PHE A 142 4.14 6.35 -0.16
CA PHE A 142 3.62 7.71 -0.30
C PHE A 142 3.20 8.06 -1.73
N ARG A 143 3.26 7.09 -2.68
CA ARG A 143 2.82 7.27 -4.07
C ARG A 143 1.37 6.81 -4.24
N GLY A 144 0.74 7.27 -5.30
CA GLY A 144 -0.68 7.00 -5.55
C GLY A 144 -1.64 7.76 -4.62
N THR A 145 -2.93 7.42 -4.69
CA THR A 145 -4.00 8.12 -3.95
C THR A 145 -3.96 7.76 -2.46
N SER A 146 -3.90 6.48 -2.12
CA SER A 146 -3.75 6.03 -0.72
C SER A 146 -2.43 6.49 -0.12
N GLY A 147 -1.37 6.51 -0.93
CA GLY A 147 -0.06 6.98 -0.51
C GLY A 147 -0.01 8.48 -0.21
N LEU A 148 -0.78 9.31 -0.92
CA LEU A 148 -0.92 10.72 -0.58
C LEU A 148 -1.55 10.89 0.80
N PHE A 149 -2.59 10.11 1.12
CA PHE A 149 -3.22 10.12 2.43
C PHE A 149 -2.25 9.66 3.52
N ALA A 150 -1.53 8.55 3.30
CA ALA A 150 -0.49 8.06 4.21
C ALA A 150 0.61 9.10 4.45
N TRP A 151 1.04 9.83 3.40
CA TRP A 151 2.01 10.91 3.52
C TRP A 151 1.50 12.09 4.37
N MET A 152 0.23 12.46 4.21
CA MET A 152 -0.40 13.49 5.05
C MET A 152 -0.49 13.06 6.51
N ILE A 153 -0.91 11.81 6.78
CA ILE A 153 -0.95 11.26 8.14
C ILE A 153 0.45 11.23 8.74
N ASN A 154 1.44 10.73 8.01
CA ASN A 154 2.82 10.73 8.48
C ASN A 154 3.33 12.13 8.82
N GLY A 155 3.00 13.12 7.99
CA GLY A 155 3.28 14.53 8.28
C GLY A 155 2.55 15.07 9.53
N TYR A 156 1.33 14.58 9.77
CA TYR A 156 0.58 14.92 10.99
C TYR A 156 1.21 14.30 12.24
N LEU A 157 1.54 13.01 12.21
CA LEU A 157 2.15 12.30 13.34
C LEU A 157 3.50 12.91 13.78
N ASN A 158 4.20 13.57 12.89
CA ASN A 158 5.47 14.23 13.18
C ASN A 158 5.32 15.66 13.76
N ARG A 159 4.09 16.22 13.84
CA ARG A 159 3.88 17.59 14.35
C ARG A 159 3.76 17.69 15.85
N PRO A 160 2.94 16.90 16.57
CA PRO A 160 2.89 16.93 18.02
C PRO A 160 4.17 16.32 18.59
N LYS A 161 4.83 17.08 19.48
CA LYS A 161 6.05 16.62 20.14
C LYS A 161 5.76 15.32 20.92
N GLY A 162 6.53 14.27 20.64
CA GLY A 162 6.44 12.97 21.31
C GLY A 162 5.36 12.02 20.76
N LEU A 163 4.52 12.44 19.81
CA LEU A 163 3.53 11.52 19.22
C LEU A 163 4.19 10.44 18.36
N ARG A 164 5.18 10.81 17.56
CA ARG A 164 5.94 9.85 16.75
C ARG A 164 6.65 8.82 17.64
N ASP A 165 7.36 9.28 18.65
CA ASP A 165 8.08 8.42 19.59
C ASP A 165 7.12 7.43 20.28
N ALA A 166 5.93 7.92 20.70
CA ALA A 166 4.92 7.08 21.31
C ALA A 166 4.36 6.01 20.35
N VAL A 167 4.15 6.38 19.07
CA VAL A 167 3.74 5.41 18.03
C VAL A 167 4.82 4.38 17.80
N ASP A 168 6.07 4.77 17.69
CA ASP A 168 7.20 3.87 17.46
C ASP A 168 7.39 2.91 18.67
N GLU A 169 7.21 3.38 19.92
CA GLU A 169 7.21 2.53 21.11
C GLU A 169 6.05 1.52 21.11
N ILE A 170 4.84 1.94 20.74
CA ILE A 170 3.67 1.04 20.62
C ILE A 170 3.92 -0.05 19.57
N LEU A 171 4.51 0.31 18.43
CA LEU A 171 4.83 -0.63 17.37
C LEU A 171 5.95 -1.62 17.74
N ALA A 172 6.84 -1.23 18.65
CA ALA A 172 7.94 -2.06 19.14
C ALA A 172 7.54 -2.96 20.34
N ALA A 173 6.37 -2.74 20.93
CA ALA A 173 5.92 -3.48 22.10
C ALA A 173 5.58 -4.96 21.77
N ASP A 174 5.97 -5.87 22.65
CA ASP A 174 5.82 -7.32 22.46
C ASP A 174 4.43 -7.86 22.80
N SER A 175 3.56 -7.04 23.43
CA SER A 175 2.23 -7.47 23.85
C SER A 175 1.19 -6.35 23.76
N VAL A 176 -0.07 -6.74 23.61
CA VAL A 176 -1.22 -5.79 23.66
C VAL A 176 -1.30 -5.07 25.00
N GLN A 177 -0.92 -5.75 26.10
CA GLN A 177 -0.91 -5.15 27.43
C GLN A 177 0.11 -4.01 27.50
N GLU A 178 1.32 -4.24 27.02
CA GLU A 178 2.37 -3.22 26.95
C GLU A 178 1.99 -2.06 26.02
N GLN A 179 1.38 -2.33 24.88
CA GLN A 179 0.85 -1.31 23.98
C GLN A 179 -0.16 -0.41 24.69
N ALA A 180 -1.08 -0.99 25.48
CA ALA A 180 -2.07 -0.24 26.24
C ALA A 180 -1.41 0.64 27.31
N GLU A 181 -0.41 0.12 28.02
CA GLU A 181 0.34 0.87 29.03
C GLU A 181 1.07 2.08 28.41
N ILE A 182 1.78 1.89 27.30
CA ILE A 182 2.44 2.95 26.56
C ILE A 182 1.42 4.01 26.09
N TYR A 183 0.28 3.56 25.52
CA TYR A 183 -0.78 4.43 25.05
C TYR A 183 -1.29 5.38 26.15
N GLU A 184 -1.53 4.85 27.36
CA GLU A 184 -2.00 5.63 28.51
C GLU A 184 -0.88 6.52 29.07
N GLN A 185 0.32 6.00 29.33
CA GLN A 185 1.44 6.74 29.90
C GLN A 185 1.86 7.93 29.01
N ARG A 186 1.88 7.73 27.69
CA ARG A 186 2.22 8.77 26.71
C ARG A 186 1.05 9.71 26.42
N ASN A 187 -0.15 9.43 26.97
CA ASN A 187 -1.37 10.18 26.69
C ASN A 187 -1.63 10.37 25.18
N VAL A 188 -1.47 9.27 24.42
CA VAL A 188 -1.51 9.27 22.95
C VAL A 188 -2.82 9.83 22.44
N SER A 189 -3.94 9.57 23.14
CA SER A 189 -5.24 10.14 22.81
C SER A 189 -5.22 11.68 22.77
N ALA A 190 -4.61 12.34 23.74
CA ALA A 190 -4.55 13.80 23.77
C ALA A 190 -3.62 14.36 22.68
N LEU A 191 -2.53 13.65 22.36
CA LEU A 191 -1.60 14.03 21.30
C LEU A 191 -2.22 13.85 19.91
N LEU A 192 -2.90 12.72 19.70
CA LEU A 192 -3.51 12.35 18.43
C LEU A 192 -4.75 13.21 18.12
N TYR A 193 -5.66 13.36 19.10
CA TYR A 193 -6.90 14.10 18.91
C TYR A 193 -6.73 15.59 19.29
N SER A 194 -5.87 16.30 18.58
CA SER A 194 -5.72 17.74 18.73
C SER A 194 -7.05 18.48 18.55
N LYS A 195 -7.15 19.70 19.14
CA LYS A 195 -8.39 20.51 19.04
C LYS A 195 -8.88 20.70 17.59
N PRO A 196 -8.03 21.00 16.59
CA PRO A 196 -8.45 21.09 15.19
C PRO A 196 -8.96 19.78 14.63
N LEU A 197 -8.33 18.65 14.95
CA LEU A 197 -8.76 17.34 14.47
C LEU A 197 -10.12 16.95 15.07
N ARG A 198 -10.31 17.17 16.38
CA ARG A 198 -11.61 16.93 17.03
C ARG A 198 -12.72 17.81 16.42
N TRP A 199 -12.42 19.04 16.08
CA TRP A 199 -13.37 19.93 15.42
C TRP A 199 -13.74 19.44 14.01
N ALA A 200 -12.76 19.00 13.23
CA ALA A 200 -12.97 18.44 11.90
C ALA A 200 -13.84 17.17 11.96
N LEU A 201 -13.52 16.23 12.86
CA LEU A 201 -14.27 14.97 13.03
C LEU A 201 -15.72 15.18 13.53
N ARG A 202 -15.97 16.24 14.35
CA ARG A 202 -17.33 16.57 14.81
C ARG A 202 -18.23 17.13 13.71
N ARG A 203 -17.64 17.69 12.66
CA ARG A 203 -18.40 18.32 11.56
C ARG A 203 -18.99 17.29 10.61
N ASP A 204 -18.40 16.10 10.49
CA ASP A 204 -18.91 15.02 9.61
C ASP A 204 -20.02 14.18 10.25
N THR A 205 -20.28 14.31 11.54
CA THR A 205 -21.36 13.59 12.23
C THR A 205 -22.72 14.30 12.17
N THR A 206 -22.83 15.43 11.47
CA THR A 206 -24.06 16.25 11.34
C THR A 206 -24.60 16.37 9.92
N MET A 207 -24.20 15.44 9.00
CA MET A 207 -24.84 15.31 7.68
C MET A 207 -25.65 14.03 7.59
#